data_c15cda006b07daa70ac82da9e634fd9c
#
_entry.id   c15cda006b07daa70ac82da9e634fd9c
#
_cell.length_a   1.000
_cell.length_b   1.000
_cell.length_c   1.000
_cell.angle_alpha   90.00
_cell.angle_beta   90.00
_cell.angle_gamma   90.00
#
_symmetry.space_group_name_H-M   'P 1'
#
loop_
_entity.id
_entity.type
_entity.pdbx_description
1 polymer ?
#
loop_
_entity_poly.entity_id
_entity_poly.type
_entity_poly.pdbx_seq_one_letter_code
_entity_poly.pdbx_strand_id
1 'polypeptide(L)'
;APLRVVGPPGCGKSCFASSLARMLKTPTFQVDMSAASIGAVLDGLAVYWGNAAPGLVFKTLAWGRAGVTATANPIGVLDELDKVALDQRYDPLAPLYGLLEVESAKRFEDQSLPGIAVDASHMWWICCANETGPIPKPLLSRMHVVQVEAPTEAEVYGIFERVFENAVSEMLLPAF
;
A
#
# COMPACT_ATOMS: atom_id res chain seq x y z
N ALA A 1 8.02 -8.51 -8.23
CA ALA A 1 6.81 -8.03 -8.92
C ALA A 1 5.73 -7.67 -7.91
N PRO A 2 4.91 -6.65 -8.17
CA PRO A 2 3.80 -6.26 -7.30
C PRO A 2 2.81 -7.40 -7.07
N LEU A 3 2.30 -7.51 -5.84
CA LEU A 3 1.32 -8.52 -5.45
C LEU A 3 -0.07 -7.91 -5.40
N ARG A 4 -1.04 -8.55 -6.02
CA ARG A 4 -2.45 -8.19 -5.91
C ARG A 4 -3.21 -9.29 -5.18
N VAL A 5 -3.75 -8.97 -4.02
CA VAL A 5 -4.54 -9.86 -3.18
C VAL A 5 -6.02 -9.57 -3.42
N VAL A 6 -6.74 -10.55 -3.98
CA VAL A 6 -8.16 -10.41 -4.35
C VAL A 6 -9.00 -11.41 -3.57
N GLY A 7 -10.12 -10.97 -3.04
CA GLY A 7 -11.05 -11.84 -2.31
C GLY A 7 -12.19 -11.06 -1.68
N PRO A 8 -13.19 -11.74 -1.11
CA PRO A 8 -14.36 -11.10 -0.53
C PRO A 8 -13.98 -10.13 0.61
N PRO A 9 -14.83 -9.15 0.93
CA PRO A 9 -14.62 -8.29 2.08
C PRO A 9 -14.55 -9.14 3.37
N GLY A 10 -13.69 -8.72 4.31
CA GLY A 10 -13.54 -9.40 5.60
C GLY A 10 -12.67 -10.67 5.60
N CYS A 11 -12.13 -11.13 4.46
CA CYS A 11 -11.26 -12.32 4.42
C CYS A 11 -9.81 -12.09 4.90
N GLY A 12 -9.50 -10.92 5.46
CA GLY A 12 -8.21 -10.67 6.11
C GLY A 12 -7.08 -10.13 5.22
N LYS A 13 -7.36 -9.65 4.00
CA LYS A 13 -6.36 -9.12 3.05
C LYS A 13 -5.43 -8.07 3.66
N SER A 14 -6.00 -7.03 4.26
CA SER A 14 -5.25 -5.92 4.88
C SER A 14 -4.48 -6.39 6.12
N CYS A 15 -5.06 -7.33 6.89
CA CYS A 15 -4.41 -7.96 8.02
C CYS A 15 -3.19 -8.79 7.58
N PHE A 16 -3.30 -9.55 6.50
CA PHE A 16 -2.18 -10.27 5.88
C PHE A 16 -1.05 -9.32 5.49
N ALA A 17 -1.38 -8.25 4.75
CA ALA A 17 -0.39 -7.27 4.31
C ALA A 17 0.36 -6.63 5.49
N SER A 18 -0.37 -6.21 6.52
CA SER A 18 0.20 -5.61 7.74
C SER A 18 1.04 -6.60 8.54
N SER A 19 0.61 -7.87 8.61
CA SER A 19 1.35 -8.92 9.32
C SER A 19 2.65 -9.28 8.61
N LEU A 20 2.62 -9.38 7.28
CA LEU A 20 3.81 -9.64 6.47
C LEU A 20 4.85 -8.51 6.64
N ALA A 21 4.39 -7.26 6.57
CA ALA A 21 5.25 -6.10 6.77
C ALA A 21 5.93 -6.10 8.15
N ARG A 22 5.18 -6.40 9.19
CA ARG A 22 5.70 -6.51 10.57
C ARG A 22 6.73 -7.64 10.71
N MET A 23 6.48 -8.79 10.09
CA MET A 23 7.42 -9.92 10.11
C MET A 23 8.74 -9.61 9.41
N LEU A 24 8.69 -8.87 8.32
CA LEU A 24 9.86 -8.49 7.55
C LEU A 24 10.66 -7.34 8.18
N LYS A 25 10.10 -6.66 9.19
CA LYS A 25 10.71 -5.51 9.90
C LYS A 25 11.24 -4.44 8.96
N THR A 26 10.54 -4.19 7.86
CA THR A 26 10.89 -3.18 6.87
C THR A 26 9.93 -1.99 6.96
N PRO A 27 10.37 -0.76 6.62
CA PRO A 27 9.49 0.41 6.60
C PRO A 27 8.26 0.13 5.75
N THR A 28 7.09 0.48 6.27
CA THR A 28 5.83 0.19 5.62
C THR A 28 4.89 1.37 5.70
N PHE A 29 4.17 1.64 4.63
CA PHE A 29 3.02 2.53 4.66
C PHE A 29 1.80 1.83 4.08
N GLN A 30 0.64 2.27 4.53
CA GLN A 30 -0.66 1.82 4.03
C GLN A 30 -1.47 3.02 3.58
N VAL A 31 -2.12 2.90 2.44
CA VAL A 31 -3.02 3.90 1.88
C VAL A 31 -4.36 3.23 1.59
N ASP A 32 -5.42 3.81 2.13
CA ASP A 32 -6.78 3.49 1.73
C ASP A 32 -7.07 4.26 0.43
N MET A 33 -7.13 3.52 -0.67
CA MET A 33 -7.32 4.09 -1.99
C MET A 33 -8.76 4.58 -2.22
N SER A 34 -9.73 4.11 -1.46
CA SER A 34 -11.11 4.60 -1.53
C SER A 34 -11.24 6.05 -1.05
N ALA A 35 -10.38 6.45 -0.12
CA ALA A 35 -10.30 7.82 0.41
C ALA A 35 -9.30 8.72 -0.36
N ALA A 36 -8.50 8.14 -1.27
CA ALA A 36 -7.51 8.88 -2.03
C ALA A 36 -8.18 9.67 -3.15
N SER A 37 -8.15 10.99 -3.05
CA SER A 37 -8.71 11.89 -4.08
C SER A 37 -7.71 12.30 -5.16
N ILE A 38 -6.41 12.15 -4.89
CA ILE A 38 -5.31 12.50 -5.81
C ILE A 38 -4.11 11.57 -5.61
N GLY A 39 -3.33 11.35 -6.66
CA GLY A 39 -2.09 10.56 -6.62
C GLY A 39 -0.99 11.15 -5.72
N ALA A 40 -1.07 12.43 -5.38
CA ALA A 40 -0.07 13.15 -4.57
C ALA A 40 0.21 12.51 -3.19
N VAL A 41 -0.66 11.64 -2.69
CA VAL A 41 -0.38 10.85 -1.48
C VAL A 41 0.86 9.98 -1.69
N LEU A 42 1.07 9.44 -2.89
CA LEU A 42 2.18 8.57 -3.23
C LEU A 42 3.40 9.33 -3.73
N ASP A 43 3.21 10.23 -4.70
CA ASP A 43 4.28 10.90 -5.44
C ASP A 43 4.48 12.39 -5.09
N GLY A 44 3.80 12.87 -4.04
CA GLY A 44 3.96 14.23 -3.55
C GLY A 44 3.12 15.27 -4.27
N LEU A 45 3.03 16.44 -3.67
CA LEU A 45 2.32 17.59 -4.22
C LEU A 45 3.34 18.56 -4.81
N ALA A 46 3.15 18.90 -6.08
CA ALA A 46 4.10 19.70 -6.86
C ALA A 46 4.45 21.04 -6.23
N VAL A 47 5.67 21.49 -6.44
CA VAL A 47 6.29 22.65 -5.78
C VAL A 47 5.57 23.98 -5.98
N TYR A 48 4.77 24.13 -7.01
CA TYR A 48 4.00 25.36 -7.27
C TYR A 48 2.70 25.46 -6.43
N TRP A 49 2.37 24.43 -5.65
CA TRP A 49 1.28 24.50 -4.69
C TRP A 49 1.78 25.02 -3.34
N GLY A 50 1.03 25.91 -2.69
CA GLY A 50 1.42 26.53 -1.42
C GLY A 50 1.63 25.55 -0.24
N ASN A 51 1.11 24.33 -0.37
CA ASN A 51 1.23 23.23 0.59
C ASN A 51 2.03 22.05 0.00
N ALA A 52 2.95 22.29 -0.93
CA ALA A 52 3.81 21.26 -1.50
C ALA A 52 4.50 20.42 -0.41
N ALA A 53 4.45 19.13 -0.55
CA ALA A 53 5.04 18.19 0.40
C ALA A 53 5.38 16.87 -0.30
N PRO A 54 6.47 16.18 0.11
CA PRO A 54 6.82 14.88 -0.41
C PRO A 54 5.74 13.83 -0.14
N GLY A 55 5.57 12.93 -1.09
CA GLY A 55 4.68 11.78 -0.97
C GLY A 55 5.23 10.65 -0.08
N LEU A 56 4.41 9.63 0.13
CA LEU A 56 4.77 8.51 0.99
C LEU A 56 5.93 7.69 0.46
N VAL A 57 6.06 7.56 -0.86
CA VAL A 57 7.16 6.82 -1.50
C VAL A 57 8.48 7.45 -1.14
N PHE A 58 8.67 8.73 -1.43
CA PHE A 58 9.91 9.44 -1.11
C PHE A 58 10.19 9.44 0.40
N LYS A 59 9.20 9.80 1.22
CA LYS A 59 9.35 9.83 2.68
C LYS A 59 9.83 8.50 3.24
N THR A 60 9.28 7.39 2.76
CA THR A 60 9.62 6.07 3.27
C THR A 60 11.00 5.62 2.83
N LEU A 61 11.37 5.90 1.56
CA LEU A 61 12.71 5.59 1.03
C LEU A 61 13.82 6.44 1.66
N ALA A 62 13.55 7.73 1.90
CA ALA A 62 14.57 8.66 2.39
C ALA A 62 14.70 8.66 3.91
N TRP A 63 13.60 8.55 4.64
CA TRP A 63 13.58 8.75 6.11
C TRP A 63 13.17 7.51 6.90
N GLY A 64 12.72 6.47 6.24
CA GLY A 64 12.09 5.34 6.91
C GLY A 64 10.69 5.70 7.43
N ARG A 65 10.10 4.83 8.24
CA ARG A 65 8.75 5.03 8.77
C ARG A 65 8.51 4.23 10.05
N ALA A 66 7.66 4.78 10.92
CA ALA A 66 7.19 4.11 12.15
C ALA A 66 8.34 3.57 13.03
N GLY A 67 9.41 4.35 13.17
CA GLY A 67 10.58 3.95 13.96
C GLY A 67 11.53 2.96 13.27
N VAL A 68 11.23 2.56 12.03
CA VAL A 68 12.10 1.70 11.22
C VAL A 68 12.95 2.56 10.28
N THR A 69 14.25 2.32 10.28
CA THR A 69 15.23 3.03 9.43
C THR A 69 14.91 2.82 7.95
N ALA A 70 15.21 3.83 7.13
CA ALA A 70 15.08 3.76 5.68
C ALA A 70 15.83 2.56 5.09
N THR A 71 15.17 1.86 4.17
CA THR A 71 15.73 0.74 3.42
C THR A 71 15.36 0.88 1.94
N ALA A 72 16.10 0.20 1.06
CA ALA A 72 15.80 0.22 -0.37
C ALA A 72 14.53 -0.54 -0.74
N ASN A 73 14.03 -1.41 0.14
CA ASN A 73 12.91 -2.33 -0.11
C ASN A 73 11.73 -2.15 0.85
N PRO A 74 11.21 -0.94 1.06
CA PRO A 74 10.02 -0.74 1.88
C PRO A 74 8.79 -1.39 1.25
N ILE A 75 7.73 -1.56 2.05
CA ILE A 75 6.46 -2.12 1.59
C ILE A 75 5.41 -1.01 1.49
N GLY A 76 4.83 -0.85 0.30
CA GLY A 76 3.63 -0.06 0.08
C GLY A 76 2.39 -0.96 0.04
N VAL A 77 1.45 -0.71 0.93
CA VAL A 77 0.15 -1.40 0.97
C VAL A 77 -0.91 -0.45 0.45
N LEU A 78 -1.58 -0.86 -0.63
CA LEU A 78 -2.70 -0.12 -1.23
C LEU A 78 -3.98 -0.90 -0.98
N ASP A 79 -4.79 -0.40 -0.08
CA ASP A 79 -6.05 -1.03 0.28
C ASP A 79 -7.21 -0.47 -0.54
N GLU A 80 -8.25 -1.27 -0.76
CA GLU A 80 -9.45 -0.90 -1.51
C GLU A 80 -9.16 -0.32 -2.92
N LEU A 81 -8.19 -0.92 -3.63
CA LEU A 81 -7.77 -0.44 -4.96
C LEU A 81 -8.91 -0.44 -6.01
N ASP A 82 -9.89 -1.31 -5.84
CA ASP A 82 -11.10 -1.42 -6.68
C ASP A 82 -12.14 -0.34 -6.41
N LYS A 83 -12.00 0.43 -5.32
CA LYS A 83 -12.96 1.47 -4.94
C LYS A 83 -12.50 2.89 -5.26
N VAL A 84 -11.39 3.03 -5.97
CA VAL A 84 -10.87 4.33 -6.39
C VAL A 84 -11.88 5.04 -7.29
N ALA A 85 -12.25 6.26 -6.91
CA ALA A 85 -13.03 7.14 -7.76
C ALA A 85 -12.11 7.70 -8.87
N LEU A 86 -12.28 7.23 -10.11
CA LEU A 86 -11.54 7.75 -11.24
C LEU A 86 -12.11 9.12 -11.64
N ASP A 87 -11.36 10.17 -11.36
CA ASP A 87 -11.63 11.53 -11.85
C ASP A 87 -10.71 11.81 -13.04
N GLN A 88 -11.25 12.39 -14.11
CA GLN A 88 -10.46 12.78 -15.29
C GLN A 88 -9.44 13.87 -15.00
N ARG A 89 -9.62 14.66 -13.92
CA ARG A 89 -8.71 15.74 -13.54
C ARG A 89 -7.55 15.30 -12.66
N TYR A 90 -7.82 14.37 -11.75
CA TYR A 90 -6.87 13.93 -10.72
C TYR A 90 -6.99 12.42 -10.56
N ASP A 91 -6.24 11.68 -11.37
CA ASP A 91 -6.23 10.22 -11.28
C ASP A 91 -5.37 9.75 -10.10
N PRO A 92 -5.98 9.20 -9.03
CA PRO A 92 -5.23 8.69 -7.88
C PRO A 92 -4.32 7.51 -8.23
N LEU A 93 -4.57 6.84 -9.34
CA LEU A 93 -3.78 5.69 -9.82
C LEU A 93 -2.61 6.11 -10.72
N ALA A 94 -2.53 7.38 -11.15
CA ALA A 94 -1.49 7.85 -12.07
C ALA A 94 -0.06 7.50 -11.64
N PRO A 95 0.36 7.69 -10.37
CA PRO A 95 1.71 7.33 -9.94
C PRO A 95 2.02 5.83 -10.06
N LEU A 96 1.00 4.97 -9.94
CA LEU A 96 1.18 3.53 -9.95
C LEU A 96 1.65 3.00 -11.30
N TYR A 97 1.32 3.67 -12.41
CA TYR A 97 1.79 3.25 -13.73
C TYR A 97 3.32 3.27 -13.83
N GLY A 98 3.98 4.22 -13.16
CA GLY A 98 5.43 4.26 -13.08
C GLY A 98 6.00 3.39 -11.95
N LEU A 99 5.41 3.45 -10.75
CA LEU A 99 5.91 2.77 -9.57
C LEU A 99 5.83 1.23 -9.65
N LEU A 100 4.85 0.68 -10.39
CA LEU A 100 4.69 -0.76 -10.57
C LEU A 100 5.51 -1.31 -11.77
N GLU A 101 6.22 -0.46 -12.49
CA GLU A 101 7.12 -0.84 -13.56
C GLU A 101 8.58 -0.61 -13.15
N VAL A 102 9.41 -1.66 -13.24
CA VAL A 102 10.78 -1.65 -12.71
C VAL A 102 11.63 -0.54 -13.34
N GLU A 103 11.58 -0.36 -14.66
CA GLU A 103 12.44 0.61 -15.36
C GLU A 103 12.04 2.06 -15.05
N SER A 104 10.75 2.34 -14.93
CA SER A 104 10.24 3.65 -14.54
C SER A 104 10.52 3.93 -13.06
N ALA A 105 10.32 2.94 -12.19
CA ALA A 105 10.53 3.06 -10.76
C ALA A 105 12.01 3.31 -10.37
N LYS A 106 13.00 2.89 -11.18
CA LYS A 106 14.42 3.22 -10.98
C LYS A 106 14.71 4.72 -11.01
N ARG A 107 13.85 5.50 -11.61
CA ARG A 107 14.00 6.95 -11.77
C ARG A 107 12.77 7.68 -11.26
N PHE A 108 12.26 7.22 -10.13
CA PHE A 108 11.11 7.87 -9.50
C PHE A 108 11.51 9.27 -9.02
N GLU A 109 10.75 10.27 -9.40
CA GLU A 109 10.87 11.64 -8.91
C GLU A 109 9.58 12.02 -8.19
N ASP A 110 9.73 12.52 -6.97
CA ASP A 110 8.61 13.10 -6.22
C ASP A 110 8.27 14.48 -6.78
N GLN A 111 7.00 14.78 -6.99
CA GLN A 111 6.56 16.05 -7.60
C GLN A 111 6.95 17.27 -6.76
N SER A 112 7.16 17.10 -5.45
CA SER A 112 7.64 18.17 -4.58
C SER A 112 9.15 18.39 -4.66
N LEU A 113 9.89 17.49 -5.30
CA LEU A 113 11.36 17.48 -5.36
C LEU A 113 11.86 17.25 -6.79
N PRO A 114 11.50 18.11 -7.76
CA PRO A 114 11.88 17.91 -9.15
C PRO A 114 13.41 17.86 -9.32
N GLY A 115 13.87 16.94 -10.16
CA GLY A 115 15.30 16.71 -10.42
C GLY A 115 16.01 15.84 -9.36
N ILE A 116 15.30 15.36 -8.35
CA ILE A 116 15.82 14.39 -7.37
C ILE A 116 15.20 13.03 -7.66
N ALA A 117 15.91 12.22 -8.43
CA ALA A 117 15.50 10.84 -8.71
C ALA A 117 15.93 9.90 -7.58
N VAL A 118 15.05 9.01 -7.17
CA VAL A 118 15.32 7.91 -6.24
C VAL A 118 14.93 6.57 -6.86
N ASP A 119 15.65 5.53 -6.51
CA ASP A 119 15.35 4.18 -6.98
C ASP A 119 14.25 3.54 -6.11
N ALA A 120 13.04 3.52 -6.63
CA ALA A 120 11.88 2.87 -6.02
C ALA A 120 11.62 1.44 -6.56
N SER A 121 12.49 0.92 -7.44
CA SER A 121 12.27 -0.36 -8.12
C SER A 121 12.35 -1.58 -7.19
N HIS A 122 12.96 -1.41 -6.02
CA HIS A 122 13.09 -2.45 -4.99
C HIS A 122 11.92 -2.45 -3.99
N MET A 123 11.02 -1.50 -4.08
CA MET A 123 9.83 -1.47 -3.24
C MET A 123 8.93 -2.69 -3.49
N TRP A 124 8.34 -3.17 -2.43
CA TRP A 124 7.33 -4.22 -2.50
C TRP A 124 5.95 -3.59 -2.44
N TRP A 125 5.08 -4.00 -3.36
CA TRP A 125 3.72 -3.50 -3.42
C TRP A 125 2.73 -4.61 -3.14
N ILE A 126 1.81 -4.37 -2.21
CA ILE A 126 0.69 -5.25 -1.89
C ILE A 126 -0.59 -4.45 -2.12
N CYS A 127 -1.32 -4.82 -3.16
CA CYS A 127 -2.55 -4.17 -3.57
C CYS A 127 -3.74 -5.06 -3.18
N CYS A 128 -4.59 -4.60 -2.27
CA CYS A 128 -5.79 -5.32 -1.85
C CYS A 128 -7.01 -4.81 -2.62
N ALA A 129 -7.82 -5.74 -3.11
CA ALA A 129 -9.06 -5.45 -3.81
C ALA A 129 -10.11 -6.53 -3.53
N ASN A 130 -11.39 -6.19 -3.58
CA ASN A 130 -12.45 -7.19 -3.50
C ASN A 130 -12.71 -7.79 -4.89
N GLU A 131 -12.63 -6.97 -5.92
CA GLU A 131 -12.83 -7.37 -7.31
C GLU A 131 -11.80 -6.70 -8.24
N THR A 132 -11.71 -7.20 -9.46
CA THR A 132 -10.71 -6.71 -10.42
C THR A 132 -11.31 -5.81 -11.51
N GLY A 133 -12.64 -5.85 -11.69
CA GLY A 133 -13.32 -5.15 -12.78
C GLY A 133 -13.05 -3.66 -12.86
N PRO A 134 -13.08 -2.91 -11.77
CA PRO A 134 -12.84 -1.47 -11.75
C PRO A 134 -11.40 -1.06 -12.01
N ILE A 135 -10.42 -1.96 -11.78
CA ILE A 135 -9.00 -1.64 -11.88
C ILE A 135 -8.56 -1.62 -13.35
N PRO A 136 -7.85 -0.57 -13.80
CA PRO A 136 -7.38 -0.47 -15.18
C PRO A 136 -6.49 -1.65 -15.61
N LYS A 137 -6.77 -2.21 -16.79
CA LYS A 137 -6.02 -3.37 -17.33
C LYS A 137 -4.49 -3.19 -17.36
N PRO A 138 -3.93 -2.01 -17.68
CA PRO A 138 -2.47 -1.82 -17.65
C PRO A 138 -1.86 -1.97 -16.25
N LEU A 139 -2.59 -1.66 -15.17
CA LEU A 139 -2.13 -1.93 -13.81
C LEU A 139 -2.25 -3.42 -13.48
N LEU A 140 -3.36 -4.05 -13.87
CA LEU A 140 -3.59 -5.47 -13.66
C LEU A 140 -2.47 -6.34 -14.27
N SER A 141 -1.98 -5.99 -15.46
CA SER A 141 -0.93 -6.74 -16.16
C SER A 141 0.45 -6.67 -15.48
N ARG A 142 0.66 -5.70 -14.59
CA ARG A 142 1.91 -5.52 -13.84
C ARG A 142 1.93 -6.23 -12.49
N MET A 143 0.82 -6.83 -12.08
CA MET A 143 0.66 -7.43 -10.75
C MET A 143 0.45 -8.94 -10.83
N HIS A 144 1.07 -9.67 -9.92
CA HIS A 144 0.73 -11.08 -9.68
C HIS A 144 -0.53 -11.19 -8.82
N VAL A 145 -1.45 -12.05 -9.24
CA VAL A 145 -2.72 -12.26 -8.54
C VAL A 145 -2.57 -13.38 -7.52
N VAL A 146 -3.01 -13.10 -6.30
CA VAL A 146 -3.30 -14.09 -5.28
C VAL A 146 -4.77 -14.02 -4.95
N GLN A 147 -5.48 -15.09 -5.20
CA GLN A 147 -6.89 -15.21 -4.85
C GLN A 147 -6.99 -15.69 -3.40
N VAL A 148 -7.78 -14.99 -2.60
CA VAL A 148 -8.10 -15.37 -1.22
C VAL A 148 -9.57 -15.71 -1.16
N GLU A 149 -9.89 -16.90 -0.71
CA GLU A 149 -11.26 -17.35 -0.53
C GLU A 149 -11.82 -16.88 0.82
N ALA A 150 -13.13 -16.90 0.95
CA ALA A 150 -13.76 -16.69 2.25
C ALA A 150 -13.37 -17.83 3.20
N PRO A 151 -13.09 -17.52 4.47
CA PRO A 151 -12.76 -18.56 5.43
C PRO A 151 -13.95 -19.52 5.61
N THR A 152 -13.65 -20.81 5.77
CA THR A 152 -14.62 -21.84 6.12
C THR A 152 -15.10 -21.63 7.56
N GLU A 153 -16.25 -22.22 7.93
CA GLU A 153 -16.76 -22.14 9.31
C GLU A 153 -15.74 -22.61 10.35
N ALA A 154 -14.97 -23.63 10.05
CA ALA A 154 -13.93 -24.16 10.95
C ALA A 154 -12.79 -23.14 11.14
N GLU A 155 -12.39 -22.45 10.08
CA GLU A 155 -11.34 -21.42 10.13
C GLU A 155 -11.82 -20.15 10.86
N VAL A 156 -13.11 -19.81 10.75
CA VAL A 156 -13.70 -18.65 11.45
C VAL A 156 -13.52 -18.77 12.97
N TYR A 157 -13.70 -19.96 13.53
CA TYR A 157 -13.48 -20.17 14.98
C TYR A 157 -12.03 -19.90 15.36
N GLY A 158 -11.05 -20.41 14.62
CA GLY A 158 -9.64 -20.16 14.90
C GLY A 158 -9.22 -18.70 14.69
N ILE A 159 -9.85 -17.99 13.74
CA ILE A 159 -9.65 -16.55 13.54
C ILE A 159 -10.22 -15.79 14.75
N PHE A 160 -11.43 -16.13 15.19
CA PHE A 160 -12.09 -15.50 16.34
C PHE A 160 -11.25 -15.66 17.63
N GLU A 161 -10.76 -16.87 17.91
CA GLU A 161 -9.90 -17.11 19.08
C GLU A 161 -8.65 -16.21 19.05
N ARG A 162 -7.94 -16.13 17.93
CA ARG A 162 -6.77 -15.27 17.77
C ARG A 162 -7.07 -13.77 17.93
N VAL A 163 -8.18 -13.32 17.36
CA VAL A 163 -8.62 -11.91 17.48
C VAL A 163 -8.94 -11.60 18.92
N PHE A 164 -9.65 -12.50 19.61
CA PHE A 164 -9.99 -12.37 21.01
C PHE A 164 -8.75 -12.36 21.90
N GLU A 165 -7.81 -13.30 21.72
CA GLU A 165 -6.55 -13.37 22.47
C GLU A 165 -5.72 -12.09 22.29
N ASN A 166 -5.61 -11.58 21.06
CA ASN A 166 -4.90 -10.34 20.78
C ASN A 166 -5.56 -9.14 21.47
N ALA A 167 -6.88 -9.02 21.38
CA ALA A 167 -7.63 -7.94 22.04
C ALA A 167 -7.47 -7.98 23.56
N VAL A 168 -7.55 -9.17 24.17
CA VAL A 168 -7.32 -9.35 25.62
C VAL A 168 -5.88 -8.99 25.99
N SER A 169 -4.91 -9.41 25.18
CA SER A 169 -3.50 -9.10 25.40
C SER A 169 -3.22 -7.59 25.35
N GLU A 170 -3.80 -6.88 24.37
CA GLU A 170 -3.68 -5.43 24.26
C GLU A 170 -4.34 -4.68 25.42
N MET A 171 -5.47 -5.18 25.92
CA MET A 171 -6.16 -4.60 27.09
C MET A 171 -5.41 -4.82 28.40
N LEU A 172 -4.62 -5.90 28.52
CA LEU A 172 -3.87 -6.25 29.72
C LEU A 172 -2.45 -5.65 29.75
N LEU A 173 -1.95 -5.12 28.63
CA LEU A 173 -0.70 -4.37 28.62
C LEU A 173 -0.93 -3.01 29.31
N PRO A 174 -0.18 -2.68 30.40
CA PRO A 174 -0.27 -1.37 31.00
C PRO A 174 0.12 -0.31 29.97
N ALA A 175 -0.69 0.75 29.83
CA ALA A 175 -0.34 1.94 29.08
C ALA A 175 0.87 2.60 29.79
N PHE A 176 2.06 2.44 29.23
CA PHE A 176 3.27 3.17 29.59
C PHE A 176 3.58 4.22 28.54
#